data_d491053ee8ab8e4cbd1d39fdd8d2deee
#
_entry.id   d491053ee8ab8e4cbd1d39fdd8d2deee
#
_cell.length_a   1.000
_cell.length_b   1.000
_cell.length_c   1.000
_cell.angle_alpha   90.00
_cell.angle_beta   90.00
_cell.angle_gamma   90.00
#
_symmetry.space_group_name_H-M   'P 1'
#
loop_
_entity.id
_entity.type
_entity.pdbx_description
1 polymer ?
#
loop_
_entity_poly.entity_id
_entity_poly.type
_entity_poly.pdbx_seq_one_letter_code
_entity_poly.pdbx_strand_id
1 'polypeptide(L)'
;MSGTSRRLVAALACRNTGSRLYGKPLQKLVGDVTILDQIICAIRRFPVIERIVLGISEGSANAPFADIARQHGVSYLYGDPEDVLYRLVQCGRLERGSDVFRVTTECPWFAYDLLVPAWEQHVANNNDITVCDRLPEGLHFEIYRLDALERSHERGSAKDRSELCSNYARTHPKEFKIEVLHPPRELQRLDLRVTVDYPEDLVLCREVAKAFSESMPLVAARDIVAFLDSRPDLRTLVAPFVVPEPLWNVL
;
A
#
# COMPACT_ATOMS: atom_id res chain seq x y z
N MET A 1 30.67 0.02 -16.74
CA MET A 1 29.26 0.41 -16.95
C MET A 1 28.76 0.93 -15.60
N SER A 2 28.54 2.23 -15.47
CA SER A 2 28.01 2.81 -14.22
C SER A 2 26.55 2.37 -14.12
N GLY A 3 26.29 1.35 -13.31
CA GLY A 3 24.93 0.99 -12.93
C GLY A 3 24.32 2.21 -12.24
N THR A 4 23.34 2.85 -12.89
CA THR A 4 22.50 3.83 -12.22
C THR A 4 21.91 3.15 -10.99
N SER A 5 22.25 3.65 -9.81
CA SER A 5 21.69 3.16 -8.55
C SER A 5 20.17 3.18 -8.68
N ARG A 6 19.50 2.04 -8.49
CA ARG A 6 18.03 1.97 -8.50
C ARG A 6 17.50 2.77 -7.31
N ARG A 7 16.45 3.55 -7.56
CA ARG A 7 15.88 4.49 -6.60
C ARG A 7 14.41 4.17 -6.34
N LEU A 8 14.11 3.77 -5.10
CA LEU A 8 12.77 3.42 -4.68
C LEU A 8 12.04 4.64 -4.12
N VAL A 9 10.88 4.95 -4.70
CA VAL A 9 10.00 6.05 -4.29
C VAL A 9 8.67 5.46 -3.83
N ALA A 10 8.20 5.82 -2.63
CA ALA A 10 6.85 5.46 -2.21
C ALA A 10 5.84 6.39 -2.89
N ALA A 11 4.89 5.81 -3.59
CA ALA A 11 3.78 6.52 -4.23
C ALA A 11 2.47 6.15 -3.53
N LEU A 12 1.85 7.13 -2.88
CA LEU A 12 0.63 6.97 -2.09
C LEU A 12 -0.53 7.66 -2.80
N ALA A 13 -1.41 6.89 -3.44
CA ALA A 13 -2.59 7.42 -4.10
C ALA A 13 -3.66 7.81 -3.06
N CYS A 14 -3.97 9.09 -2.96
CA CYS A 14 -4.89 9.64 -1.97
C CYS A 14 -6.17 10.15 -2.61
N ARG A 15 -7.32 9.76 -2.04
CA ARG A 15 -8.63 10.35 -2.35
C ARG A 15 -9.53 10.33 -1.13
N ASN A 16 -10.39 11.33 -1.02
CA ASN A 16 -11.31 11.48 0.11
C ASN A 16 -12.69 10.87 -0.16
N THR A 17 -13.01 10.61 -1.43
CA THR A 17 -14.29 10.03 -1.83
C THR A 17 -14.31 8.52 -1.60
N GLY A 18 -15.33 8.03 -0.89
CA GLY A 18 -15.56 6.61 -0.67
C GLY A 18 -17.06 6.37 -0.47
N SER A 19 -17.59 5.29 -1.06
CA SER A 19 -19.02 4.95 -0.96
C SER A 19 -19.39 4.26 0.36
N ARG A 20 -18.46 3.53 0.96
CA ARG A 20 -18.67 2.74 2.18
C ARG A 20 -18.23 3.46 3.45
N LEU A 21 -17.11 4.15 3.38
CA LEU A 21 -16.58 5.02 4.43
C LEU A 21 -15.89 6.22 3.78
N TYR A 22 -16.34 7.43 4.15
CA TYR A 22 -15.77 8.67 3.64
C TYR A 22 -14.43 8.97 4.31
N GLY A 23 -13.46 9.47 3.53
CA GLY A 23 -12.21 9.99 4.06
C GLY A 23 -11.34 8.94 4.76
N LYS A 24 -11.31 7.71 4.27
CA LYS A 24 -10.58 6.60 4.89
C LYS A 24 -9.16 6.96 5.32
N PRO A 25 -8.29 7.57 4.48
CA PRO A 25 -6.94 7.91 4.88
C PRO A 25 -6.86 8.95 6.01
N LEU A 26 -7.92 9.75 6.18
CA LEU A 26 -8.04 10.80 7.20
C LEU A 26 -8.69 10.31 8.50
N GLN A 27 -9.15 9.06 8.55
CA GLN A 27 -9.71 8.50 9.77
C GLN A 27 -8.62 8.35 10.83
N LYS A 28 -8.94 8.80 12.05
CA LYS A 28 -8.05 8.71 13.21
C LYS A 28 -7.99 7.28 13.74
N LEU A 29 -6.80 6.77 13.97
CA LEU A 29 -6.53 5.46 14.59
C LEU A 29 -6.44 5.59 16.11
N VAL A 30 -5.53 6.45 16.59
CA VAL A 30 -5.30 6.72 18.01
C VAL A 30 -4.91 8.17 18.19
N GLY A 31 -5.50 8.85 19.17
CA GLY A 31 -5.29 10.29 19.36
C GLY A 31 -5.62 11.07 18.08
N ASP A 32 -4.68 11.87 17.62
CA ASP A 32 -4.81 12.67 16.39
C ASP A 32 -4.12 12.00 15.17
N VAL A 33 -3.52 10.82 15.34
CA VAL A 33 -2.83 10.11 14.27
C VAL A 33 -3.84 9.52 13.29
N THR A 34 -3.82 9.96 12.05
CA THR A 34 -4.63 9.40 10.97
C THR A 34 -3.99 8.15 10.36
N ILE A 35 -4.75 7.43 9.55
CA ILE A 35 -4.22 6.29 8.78
C ILE A 35 -3.06 6.74 7.90
N LEU A 36 -3.20 7.88 7.22
CA LEU A 36 -2.14 8.39 6.34
C LEU A 36 -0.89 8.83 7.12
N ASP A 37 -1.05 9.48 8.29
CA ASP A 37 0.09 9.82 9.16
C ASP A 37 0.85 8.57 9.56
N GLN A 38 0.12 7.52 9.95
CA GLN A 38 0.66 6.22 10.34
C GLN A 38 1.50 5.61 9.20
N ILE A 39 0.97 5.58 7.97
CA ILE A 39 1.66 5.03 6.80
C ILE A 39 2.94 5.83 6.50
N ILE A 40 2.85 7.16 6.44
CA ILE A 40 4.02 8.03 6.17
C ILE A 40 5.10 7.83 7.23
N CYS A 41 4.72 7.80 8.51
CA CYS A 41 5.66 7.59 9.61
C CYS A 41 6.32 6.21 9.55
N ALA A 42 5.57 5.16 9.19
CA ALA A 42 6.11 3.82 9.03
C ALA A 42 7.12 3.74 7.86
N ILE A 43 6.75 4.25 6.68
CA ILE A 43 7.61 4.23 5.49
C ILE A 43 8.94 4.95 5.74
N ARG A 44 8.93 6.05 6.45
CA ARG A 44 10.15 6.82 6.81
C ARG A 44 11.18 6.05 7.62
N ARG A 45 10.81 4.95 8.25
CA ARG A 45 11.74 4.10 9.01
C ARG A 45 12.63 3.26 8.10
N PHE A 46 12.38 3.25 6.79
CA PHE A 46 13.10 2.42 5.83
C PHE A 46 13.93 3.27 4.86
N PRO A 47 15.26 3.39 5.08
CA PRO A 47 16.14 4.20 4.23
C PRO A 47 16.19 3.73 2.76
N VAL A 48 15.78 2.50 2.47
CA VAL A 48 15.68 1.96 1.10
C VAL A 48 14.62 2.71 0.28
N ILE A 49 13.64 3.34 0.95
CA ILE A 49 12.67 4.24 0.32
C ILE A 49 13.18 5.67 0.47
N GLU A 50 13.68 6.22 -0.63
CA GLU A 50 14.37 7.51 -0.59
C GLU A 50 13.41 8.71 -0.48
N ARG A 51 12.21 8.59 -1.04
CA ARG A 51 11.21 9.67 -1.08
C ARG A 51 9.80 9.10 -0.95
N ILE A 52 8.90 9.93 -0.44
CA ILE A 52 7.47 9.67 -0.37
C ILE A 52 6.76 10.76 -1.15
N VAL A 53 5.81 10.36 -2.00
CA VAL A 53 4.99 11.27 -2.80
C VAL A 53 3.51 10.93 -2.64
N LEU A 54 2.69 11.92 -2.33
CA LEU A 54 1.24 11.77 -2.35
C LEU A 54 0.69 12.11 -3.74
N GLY A 55 0.12 11.11 -4.42
CA GLY A 55 -0.64 11.28 -5.66
C GLY A 55 -2.10 11.60 -5.33
N ILE A 56 -2.42 12.88 -5.17
CA ILE A 56 -3.71 13.36 -4.69
C ILE A 56 -4.69 13.43 -5.88
N SER A 57 -5.87 12.87 -5.72
CA SER A 57 -6.96 13.03 -6.69
C SER A 57 -7.38 14.50 -6.77
N GLU A 58 -7.60 15.03 -7.97
CA GLU A 58 -8.13 16.38 -8.18
C GLU A 58 -9.49 16.57 -7.47
N GLY A 59 -9.80 17.81 -7.12
CA GLY A 59 -11.03 18.19 -6.45
C GLY A 59 -10.82 18.75 -5.03
N SER A 60 -11.66 19.73 -4.65
CA SER A 60 -11.53 20.48 -3.39
C SER A 60 -11.64 19.60 -2.15
N ALA A 61 -12.40 18.51 -2.20
CA ALA A 61 -12.52 17.55 -1.11
C ALA A 61 -11.17 16.89 -0.72
N ASN A 62 -10.19 16.91 -1.62
CA ASN A 62 -8.88 16.30 -1.44
C ASN A 62 -7.81 17.29 -0.93
N ALA A 63 -8.13 18.57 -0.76
CA ALA A 63 -7.21 19.58 -0.25
C ALA A 63 -6.51 19.21 1.07
N PRO A 64 -7.15 18.54 2.05
CA PRO A 64 -6.49 18.15 3.31
C PRO A 64 -5.24 17.28 3.12
N PHE A 65 -5.14 16.51 2.04
CA PHE A 65 -3.95 15.68 1.79
C PHE A 65 -2.70 16.51 1.48
N ALA A 66 -2.85 17.68 0.85
CA ALA A 66 -1.73 18.59 0.62
C ALA A 66 -1.24 19.24 1.93
N ASP A 67 -2.13 19.46 2.89
CA ASP A 67 -1.76 19.93 4.24
C ASP A 67 -0.94 18.87 4.97
N ILE A 68 -1.39 17.62 4.93
CA ILE A 68 -0.65 16.48 5.51
C ILE A 68 0.73 16.34 4.82
N ALA A 69 0.78 16.44 3.49
CA ALA A 69 2.06 16.39 2.76
C ALA A 69 3.02 17.48 3.26
N ARG A 70 2.53 18.71 3.44
CA ARG A 70 3.33 19.84 3.98
C ARG A 70 3.76 19.59 5.42
N GLN A 71 2.87 19.12 6.29
CA GLN A 71 3.20 18.79 7.68
C GLN A 71 4.31 17.73 7.79
N HIS A 72 4.23 16.73 6.94
CA HIS A 72 5.24 15.68 6.90
C HIS A 72 6.47 16.06 6.04
N GLY A 73 6.49 17.19 5.33
CA GLY A 73 7.59 17.55 4.42
C GLY A 73 7.81 16.49 3.33
N VAL A 74 6.73 15.92 2.78
CA VAL A 74 6.75 15.00 1.63
C VAL A 74 6.24 15.68 0.39
N SER A 75 6.67 15.24 -0.78
CA SER A 75 6.23 15.75 -2.07
C SER A 75 4.77 15.33 -2.35
N TYR A 76 4.08 16.12 -3.15
CA TYR A 76 2.76 15.76 -3.63
C TYR A 76 2.49 16.32 -5.03
N LEU A 77 1.54 15.73 -5.71
CA LEU A 77 0.97 16.22 -6.97
C LEU A 77 -0.54 15.97 -6.99
N TYR A 78 -1.24 16.68 -7.83
CA TYR A 78 -2.64 16.40 -8.14
C TYR A 78 -2.73 15.73 -9.51
N GLY A 79 -3.69 14.81 -9.68
CA GLY A 79 -3.93 14.12 -10.93
C GLY A 79 -5.34 13.59 -11.06
N ASP A 80 -5.62 13.03 -12.25
CA ASP A 80 -6.93 12.55 -12.65
C ASP A 80 -7.56 11.65 -11.58
N PRO A 81 -8.82 11.90 -11.16
CA PRO A 81 -9.53 11.08 -10.18
C PRO A 81 -9.67 9.62 -10.58
N GLU A 82 -9.88 9.34 -11.86
CA GLU A 82 -10.16 8.01 -12.39
C GLU A 82 -8.89 7.23 -12.77
N ASP A 83 -7.78 7.94 -13.07
CA ASP A 83 -6.52 7.32 -13.50
C ASP A 83 -5.52 7.23 -12.33
N VAL A 84 -5.77 6.29 -11.42
CA VAL A 84 -4.90 6.04 -10.26
C VAL A 84 -3.54 5.55 -10.70
N LEU A 85 -3.48 4.69 -11.72
CA LEU A 85 -2.22 4.12 -12.22
C LEU A 85 -1.29 5.24 -12.73
N TYR A 86 -1.82 6.19 -13.50
CA TYR A 86 -1.00 7.31 -13.99
C TYR A 86 -0.54 8.24 -12.85
N ARG A 87 -1.36 8.43 -11.82
CA ARG A 87 -0.92 9.18 -10.63
C ARG A 87 0.28 8.53 -9.95
N LEU A 88 0.33 7.19 -9.86
CA LEU A 88 1.51 6.48 -9.34
C LEU A 88 2.73 6.66 -10.24
N VAL A 89 2.56 6.61 -11.56
CA VAL A 89 3.64 6.91 -12.52
C VAL A 89 4.18 8.32 -12.31
N GLN A 90 3.28 9.32 -12.21
CA GLN A 90 3.67 10.70 -11.99
C GLN A 90 4.42 10.89 -10.66
N CYS A 91 4.03 10.18 -9.59
CA CYS A 91 4.74 10.19 -8.32
C CYS A 91 6.19 9.68 -8.47
N GLY A 92 6.37 8.56 -9.15
CA GLY A 92 7.70 8.02 -9.44
C GLY A 92 8.56 9.01 -10.25
N ARG A 93 8.00 9.61 -11.29
CA ARG A 93 8.69 10.60 -12.15
C ARG A 93 9.08 11.87 -11.39
N LEU A 94 8.20 12.37 -10.52
CA LEU A 94 8.43 13.61 -9.76
C LEU A 94 9.73 13.54 -8.96
N GLU A 95 9.99 12.42 -8.33
CA GLU A 95 11.18 12.20 -7.50
C GLU A 95 12.28 11.41 -8.24
N ARG A 96 12.19 11.28 -9.56
CA ARG A 96 13.18 10.57 -10.40
C ARG A 96 13.44 9.14 -9.91
N GLY A 97 12.39 8.46 -9.45
CA GLY A 97 12.44 7.05 -9.07
C GLY A 97 12.63 6.16 -10.28
N SER A 98 13.43 5.11 -10.14
CA SER A 98 13.44 3.99 -11.09
C SER A 98 12.38 2.95 -10.71
N ASP A 99 11.97 2.98 -9.45
CA ASP A 99 11.06 2.02 -8.85
C ASP A 99 10.04 2.70 -7.92
N VAL A 100 8.88 2.09 -7.82
CA VAL A 100 7.76 2.59 -7.02
C VAL A 100 7.36 1.54 -5.98
N PHE A 101 7.42 1.93 -4.72
CA PHE A 101 6.80 1.20 -3.62
C PHE A 101 5.36 1.66 -3.47
N ARG A 102 4.44 0.70 -3.45
CA ARG A 102 3.01 0.97 -3.31
C ARG A 102 2.42 0.24 -2.11
N VAL A 103 1.72 0.98 -1.29
CA VAL A 103 0.71 0.51 -0.34
C VAL A 103 -0.56 1.34 -0.53
N THR A 104 -1.71 0.80 -0.20
CA THR A 104 -2.97 1.53 -0.29
C THR A 104 -3.16 2.41 0.95
N THR A 105 -3.72 3.61 0.76
CA THR A 105 -3.80 4.61 1.83
C THR A 105 -4.93 4.37 2.83
N GLU A 106 -5.69 3.32 2.66
CA GLU A 106 -6.65 2.79 3.63
C GLU A 106 -6.09 1.66 4.51
N CYS A 107 -4.83 1.21 4.28
CA CYS A 107 -4.18 0.16 5.06
C CYS A 107 -3.20 0.77 6.05
N PRO A 108 -3.51 0.81 7.36
CA PRO A 108 -2.65 1.45 8.36
C PRO A 108 -1.27 0.83 8.50
N TRP A 109 -1.14 -0.44 8.15
CA TRP A 109 0.11 -1.20 8.26
C TRP A 109 0.44 -1.90 6.94
N PHE A 110 1.67 -2.34 6.84
CA PHE A 110 2.16 -3.28 5.83
C PHE A 110 3.19 -4.21 6.48
N ALA A 111 3.45 -5.35 5.90
CA ALA A 111 4.42 -6.32 6.41
C ALA A 111 5.85 -5.80 6.24
N TYR A 112 6.23 -4.81 7.03
CA TYR A 112 7.47 -4.06 6.92
C TYR A 112 8.72 -4.94 7.07
N ASP A 113 8.62 -6.02 7.85
CA ASP A 113 9.72 -6.98 8.04
C ASP A 113 10.16 -7.62 6.72
N LEU A 114 9.27 -7.66 5.72
CA LEU A 114 9.52 -8.25 4.41
C LEU A 114 9.98 -7.22 3.38
N LEU A 115 9.93 -5.92 3.68
CA LEU A 115 10.20 -4.86 2.70
C LEU A 115 11.65 -4.87 2.20
N VAL A 116 12.63 -4.89 3.12
CA VAL A 116 14.04 -4.84 2.73
C VAL A 116 14.45 -6.08 1.93
N PRO A 117 14.14 -7.31 2.38
CA PRO A 117 14.39 -8.50 1.59
C PRO A 117 13.69 -8.49 0.21
N ALA A 118 12.45 -8.00 0.15
CA ALA A 118 11.71 -7.88 -1.12
C ALA A 118 12.38 -6.91 -2.08
N TRP A 119 12.86 -5.77 -1.58
CA TRP A 119 13.60 -4.80 -2.39
C TRP A 119 14.92 -5.36 -2.91
N GLU A 120 15.69 -6.02 -2.05
CA GLU A 120 16.95 -6.64 -2.44
C GLU A 120 16.74 -7.70 -3.53
N GLN A 121 15.73 -8.56 -3.42
CA GLN A 121 15.38 -9.54 -4.44
C GLN A 121 14.88 -8.87 -5.72
N HIS A 122 14.04 -7.83 -5.60
CA HIS A 122 13.56 -7.06 -6.74
C HIS A 122 14.70 -6.50 -7.60
N VAL A 123 15.73 -5.95 -6.94
CA VAL A 123 16.91 -5.42 -7.62
C VAL A 123 17.80 -6.54 -8.18
N ALA A 124 18.12 -7.53 -7.35
CA ALA A 124 19.02 -8.62 -7.73
C ALA A 124 18.49 -9.43 -8.90
N ASN A 125 17.19 -9.69 -8.92
CA ASN A 125 16.54 -10.44 -9.98
C ASN A 125 16.14 -9.57 -11.16
N ASN A 126 16.33 -8.24 -11.09
CA ASN A 126 15.88 -7.30 -12.12
C ASN A 126 14.40 -7.51 -12.47
N ASN A 127 13.54 -7.60 -11.45
CA ASN A 127 12.12 -7.81 -11.63
C ASN A 127 11.43 -6.55 -12.16
N ASP A 128 10.35 -6.73 -12.90
CA ASP A 128 9.41 -5.65 -13.23
C ASP A 128 8.47 -5.38 -12.06
N ILE A 129 8.05 -6.45 -11.37
CA ILE A 129 7.10 -6.39 -10.26
C ILE A 129 7.54 -7.40 -9.19
N THR A 130 7.56 -6.96 -7.94
CA THR A 130 7.72 -7.85 -6.77
C THR A 130 6.61 -7.55 -5.79
N VAL A 131 5.90 -8.58 -5.36
CA VAL A 131 4.78 -8.49 -4.45
C VAL A 131 4.91 -9.48 -3.31
N CYS A 132 4.41 -9.14 -2.15
CA CYS A 132 4.24 -10.07 -1.05
C CYS A 132 2.76 -10.42 -0.93
N ASP A 133 2.39 -11.63 -1.29
CA ASP A 133 1.00 -12.11 -1.33
C ASP A 133 0.70 -13.08 -0.18
N ARG A 134 -0.56 -13.48 -0.03
CA ARG A 134 -1.09 -14.39 1.01
C ARG A 134 -0.99 -13.89 2.45
N LEU A 135 -0.71 -12.62 2.65
CA LEU A 135 -0.80 -11.94 3.94
C LEU A 135 -2.27 -11.67 4.32
N PRO A 136 -2.56 -11.35 5.60
CA PRO A 136 -3.82 -10.70 5.96
C PRO A 136 -4.11 -9.52 5.04
N GLU A 137 -5.36 -9.37 4.61
CA GLU A 137 -5.74 -8.23 3.78
C GLU A 137 -5.42 -6.91 4.49
N GLY A 138 -4.73 -6.00 3.79
CA GLY A 138 -4.25 -4.74 4.35
C GLY A 138 -2.78 -4.75 4.77
N LEU A 139 -2.10 -5.92 4.79
CA LEU A 139 -0.66 -5.99 5.06
C LEU A 139 0.19 -6.12 3.79
N HIS A 140 -0.43 -6.20 2.63
CA HIS A 140 0.26 -6.32 1.36
C HIS A 140 1.01 -5.04 0.98
N PHE A 141 2.09 -5.21 0.22
CA PHE A 141 2.74 -4.13 -0.51
C PHE A 141 3.24 -4.63 -1.87
N GLU A 142 3.51 -3.72 -2.75
CA GLU A 142 3.97 -4.00 -4.11
C GLU A 142 5.14 -3.10 -4.45
N ILE A 143 6.12 -3.64 -5.18
CA ILE A 143 7.26 -2.90 -5.73
C ILE A 143 7.22 -3.06 -7.24
N TYR A 144 7.22 -1.95 -7.96
CA TYR A 144 7.17 -1.90 -9.41
C TYR A 144 8.39 -1.17 -9.96
N ARG A 145 8.95 -1.65 -11.05
CA ARG A 145 9.74 -0.77 -11.89
C ARG A 145 8.83 0.31 -12.46
N LEU A 146 9.33 1.54 -12.54
CA LEU A 146 8.54 2.64 -13.06
C LEU A 146 8.08 2.39 -14.50
N ASP A 147 8.96 1.85 -15.35
CA ASP A 147 8.63 1.50 -16.73
C ASP A 147 7.58 0.37 -16.84
N ALA A 148 7.49 -0.52 -15.84
CA ALA A 148 6.43 -1.52 -15.80
C ALA A 148 5.04 -0.90 -15.53
N LEU A 149 4.98 0.10 -14.64
CA LEU A 149 3.74 0.89 -14.45
C LEU A 149 3.39 1.66 -15.72
N GLU A 150 4.37 2.26 -16.38
CA GLU A 150 4.19 2.99 -17.64
C GLU A 150 3.64 2.08 -18.74
N ARG A 151 4.24 0.90 -18.93
CA ARG A 151 3.74 -0.11 -19.89
C ARG A 151 2.32 -0.56 -19.55
N SER A 152 2.03 -0.78 -18.26
CA SER A 152 0.68 -1.15 -17.83
C SER A 152 -0.33 -0.05 -18.15
N HIS A 153 0.04 1.21 -17.96
CA HIS A 153 -0.82 2.35 -18.29
C HIS A 153 -1.04 2.50 -19.80
N GLU A 154 0.03 2.40 -20.59
CA GLU A 154 -0.02 2.57 -22.05
C GLU A 154 -0.84 1.48 -22.75
N ARG A 155 -0.70 0.22 -22.29
CA ARG A 155 -1.33 -0.94 -22.93
C ARG A 155 -2.70 -1.27 -22.33
N GLY A 156 -2.92 -0.89 -21.08
CA GLY A 156 -4.16 -1.16 -20.37
C GLY A 156 -5.32 -0.25 -20.82
N SER A 157 -6.52 -0.71 -20.57
CA SER A 157 -7.78 0.04 -20.77
C SER A 157 -8.13 0.87 -19.52
N ALA A 158 -9.22 1.63 -19.57
CA ALA A 158 -9.68 2.44 -18.43
C ALA A 158 -9.87 1.61 -17.14
N LYS A 159 -10.38 0.37 -17.25
CA LYS A 159 -10.55 -0.53 -16.09
C LYS A 159 -9.23 -0.92 -15.42
N ASP A 160 -8.11 -0.90 -16.17
CA ASP A 160 -6.79 -1.26 -15.69
C ASP A 160 -6.07 -0.08 -15.02
N ARG A 161 -6.61 1.14 -15.18
CA ARG A 161 -6.07 2.39 -14.65
C ARG A 161 -6.66 2.82 -13.31
N SER A 162 -7.70 2.10 -12.86
CA SER A 162 -8.44 2.37 -11.63
C SER A 162 -7.66 2.00 -10.36
N GLU A 163 -8.34 1.86 -9.24
CA GLU A 163 -7.77 1.46 -7.94
C GLU A 163 -6.97 0.16 -7.98
N LEU A 164 -7.37 -0.78 -8.86
CA LEU A 164 -6.63 -2.01 -9.10
C LEU A 164 -5.50 -1.78 -10.12
N CYS A 165 -4.54 -0.94 -9.77
CA CYS A 165 -3.40 -0.58 -10.64
C CYS A 165 -2.59 -1.79 -11.13
N SER A 166 -2.69 -2.93 -10.43
CA SER A 166 -2.05 -4.19 -10.80
C SER A 166 -2.82 -5.01 -11.83
N ASN A 167 -4.05 -4.58 -12.21
CA ASN A 167 -4.95 -5.41 -13.01
C ASN A 167 -4.35 -5.81 -14.37
N TYR A 168 -3.74 -4.86 -15.09
CA TYR A 168 -3.13 -5.17 -16.39
C TYR A 168 -2.02 -6.23 -16.24
N ALA A 169 -1.10 -6.04 -15.30
CA ALA A 169 0.01 -6.98 -15.09
C ALA A 169 -0.49 -8.37 -14.64
N ARG A 170 -1.53 -8.43 -13.81
CA ARG A 170 -2.15 -9.68 -13.35
C ARG A 170 -2.83 -10.45 -14.47
N THR A 171 -3.44 -9.75 -15.43
CA THR A 171 -4.12 -10.36 -16.58
C THR A 171 -3.19 -10.64 -17.76
N HIS A 172 -2.00 -10.02 -17.78
CA HIS A 172 -0.95 -10.21 -18.80
C HIS A 172 0.42 -10.57 -18.19
N PRO A 173 0.49 -11.61 -17.32
CA PRO A 173 1.69 -11.88 -16.52
C PRO A 173 2.92 -12.21 -17.39
N LYS A 174 2.70 -12.68 -18.62
CA LYS A 174 3.80 -13.00 -19.56
C LYS A 174 4.54 -11.77 -20.10
N GLU A 175 3.98 -10.58 -19.93
CA GLU A 175 4.59 -9.32 -20.38
C GLU A 175 5.53 -8.72 -19.33
N PHE A 176 5.54 -9.28 -18.12
CA PHE A 176 6.28 -8.78 -16.97
C PHE A 176 7.08 -9.88 -16.29
N LYS A 177 8.25 -9.52 -15.77
CA LYS A 177 8.98 -10.37 -14.83
C LYS A 177 8.44 -10.13 -13.43
N ILE A 178 7.52 -11.00 -13.03
CA ILE A 178 6.82 -10.91 -11.75
C ILE A 178 7.43 -11.92 -10.76
N GLU A 179 7.74 -11.47 -9.57
CA GLU A 179 8.10 -12.31 -8.44
C GLU A 179 7.06 -12.17 -7.33
N VAL A 180 6.44 -13.29 -6.97
CA VAL A 180 5.50 -13.36 -5.85
C VAL A 180 6.22 -13.96 -4.66
N LEU A 181 6.48 -13.14 -3.66
CA LEU A 181 7.09 -13.57 -2.40
C LEU A 181 6.01 -14.14 -1.49
N HIS A 182 6.29 -15.30 -0.92
CA HIS A 182 5.41 -15.90 0.07
C HIS A 182 5.95 -15.60 1.47
N PRO A 183 5.14 -14.99 2.34
CA PRO A 183 5.53 -14.76 3.73
C PRO A 183 5.70 -16.09 4.48
N PRO A 184 6.33 -16.08 5.67
CA PRO A 184 6.33 -17.22 6.58
C PRO A 184 4.93 -17.81 6.75
N ARG A 185 4.85 -19.13 6.91
CA ARG A 185 3.57 -19.86 6.90
C ARG A 185 2.57 -19.33 7.94
N GLU A 186 3.06 -18.92 9.09
CA GLU A 186 2.27 -18.34 10.18
C GLU A 186 1.63 -16.98 9.83
N LEU A 187 2.14 -16.30 8.80
CA LEU A 187 1.59 -15.04 8.28
C LEU A 187 0.66 -15.24 7.08
N GLN A 188 0.57 -16.47 6.54
CA GLN A 188 -0.34 -16.77 5.42
C GLN A 188 -1.78 -16.92 5.93
N ARG A 189 -2.39 -15.80 6.28
CA ARG A 189 -3.69 -15.72 6.97
C ARG A 189 -4.70 -14.92 6.16
N LEU A 190 -5.17 -15.52 5.05
CA LEU A 190 -6.20 -14.94 4.18
C LEU A 190 -7.57 -14.81 4.87
N ASP A 191 -7.73 -15.41 6.04
CA ASP A 191 -8.90 -15.28 6.90
C ASP A 191 -8.90 -14.02 7.77
N LEU A 192 -7.82 -13.23 7.74
CA LEU A 192 -7.67 -12.00 8.53
C LEU A 192 -7.66 -10.76 7.65
N ARG A 193 -8.14 -9.65 8.23
CA ARG A 193 -8.30 -8.36 7.53
C ARG A 193 -7.94 -7.21 8.46
N VAL A 194 -7.09 -6.27 7.97
CA VAL A 194 -6.67 -5.05 8.67
C VAL A 194 -6.60 -3.83 7.73
N THR A 195 -7.33 -3.87 6.63
CA THR A 195 -7.62 -2.68 5.79
C THR A 195 -8.81 -1.91 6.35
N VAL A 196 -9.06 -0.69 5.90
CA VAL A 196 -10.20 0.13 6.31
C VAL A 196 -11.08 0.46 5.11
N ASP A 197 -12.08 -0.39 4.84
CA ASP A 197 -13.08 -0.18 3.81
C ASP A 197 -14.45 0.14 4.39
N TYR A 198 -14.77 -0.44 5.53
CA TYR A 198 -16.05 -0.33 6.23
C TYR A 198 -15.84 0.28 7.63
N PRO A 199 -16.90 0.83 8.25
CA PRO A 199 -16.82 1.31 9.64
C PRO A 199 -16.33 0.25 10.62
N GLU A 200 -16.68 -1.01 10.42
CA GLU A 200 -16.28 -2.15 11.24
C GLU A 200 -14.76 -2.39 11.16
N ASP A 201 -14.19 -2.24 9.97
CA ASP A 201 -12.73 -2.31 9.78
C ASP A 201 -12.02 -1.23 10.59
N LEU A 202 -12.58 -0.01 10.63
CA LEU A 202 -12.00 1.09 11.39
C LEU A 202 -12.03 0.81 12.89
N VAL A 203 -13.10 0.16 13.40
CA VAL A 203 -13.17 -0.28 14.80
C VAL A 203 -12.04 -1.27 15.09
N LEU A 204 -11.87 -2.30 14.25
CA LEU A 204 -10.80 -3.28 14.41
C LEU A 204 -9.42 -2.61 14.37
N CYS A 205 -9.16 -1.76 13.38
CA CYS A 205 -7.87 -1.10 13.24
C CYS A 205 -7.57 -0.16 14.42
N ARG A 206 -8.57 0.51 15.01
CA ARG A 206 -8.40 1.30 16.24
C ARG A 206 -8.03 0.46 17.43
N GLU A 207 -8.61 -0.73 17.59
CA GLU A 207 -8.24 -1.65 18.67
C GLU A 207 -6.81 -2.17 18.51
N VAL A 208 -6.38 -2.48 17.28
CA VAL A 208 -4.97 -2.81 16.99
C VAL A 208 -4.06 -1.63 17.33
N ALA A 209 -4.37 -0.41 16.86
CA ALA A 209 -3.56 0.78 17.12
C ALA A 209 -3.46 1.10 18.62
N LYS A 210 -4.53 0.88 19.38
CA LYS A 210 -4.57 1.06 20.83
C LYS A 210 -3.70 0.02 21.56
N ALA A 211 -3.80 -1.25 21.13
CA ALA A 211 -3.04 -2.33 21.74
C ALA A 211 -1.51 -2.18 21.52
N PHE A 212 -1.13 -1.60 20.39
CA PHE A 212 0.27 -1.43 20.01
C PHE A 212 0.72 0.04 19.95
N SER A 213 0.09 0.92 20.72
CA SER A 213 0.36 2.36 20.70
C SER A 213 1.83 2.71 20.94
N GLU A 214 2.53 1.95 21.80
CA GLU A 214 3.95 2.13 22.09
C GLU A 214 4.87 1.63 20.96
N SER A 215 4.41 0.69 20.15
CA SER A 215 5.17 0.13 19.02
C SER A 215 4.96 0.91 17.71
N MET A 216 3.95 1.78 17.65
CA MET A 216 3.70 2.57 16.45
C MET A 216 4.90 3.48 16.11
N PRO A 217 5.21 3.72 14.83
CA PRO A 217 4.44 3.32 13.66
C PRO A 217 4.71 1.90 13.15
N LEU A 218 5.62 1.13 13.75
CA LEU A 218 6.00 -0.19 13.27
C LEU A 218 5.39 -1.28 14.17
N VAL A 219 4.28 -1.85 13.74
CA VAL A 219 3.66 -3.02 14.37
C VAL A 219 3.93 -4.24 13.49
N ALA A 220 4.64 -5.24 14.03
CA ALA A 220 5.01 -6.41 13.24
C ALA A 220 3.77 -7.22 12.80
N ALA A 221 3.81 -7.72 11.57
CA ALA A 221 2.69 -8.50 11.01
C ALA A 221 2.32 -9.69 11.91
N ARG A 222 3.32 -10.38 12.50
CA ARG A 222 3.11 -11.48 13.44
C ARG A 222 2.37 -11.06 14.72
N ASP A 223 2.63 -9.85 15.22
CA ASP A 223 2.01 -9.36 16.44
C ASP A 223 0.54 -8.99 16.17
N ILE A 224 0.27 -8.40 15.00
CA ILE A 224 -1.10 -8.16 14.52
C ILE A 224 -1.87 -9.47 14.38
N VAL A 225 -1.28 -10.51 13.78
CA VAL A 225 -1.90 -11.83 13.62
C VAL A 225 -2.21 -12.44 14.99
N ALA A 226 -1.22 -12.43 15.90
CA ALA A 226 -1.40 -12.98 17.26
C ALA A 226 -2.48 -12.22 18.05
N PHE A 227 -2.52 -10.89 17.92
CA PHE A 227 -3.56 -10.08 18.54
C PHE A 227 -4.96 -10.45 18.01
N LEU A 228 -5.12 -10.54 16.69
CA LEU A 228 -6.41 -10.89 16.08
C LEU A 228 -6.84 -12.32 16.41
N ASP A 229 -5.90 -13.26 16.57
CA ASP A 229 -6.20 -14.62 17.03
C ASP A 229 -6.71 -14.64 18.47
N SER A 230 -6.26 -13.70 19.31
CA SER A 230 -6.75 -13.54 20.68
C SER A 230 -8.10 -12.78 20.79
N ARG A 231 -8.60 -12.20 19.67
CA ARG A 231 -9.79 -11.33 19.64
C ARG A 231 -10.85 -11.85 18.66
N PRO A 232 -11.53 -12.96 19.01
CA PRO A 232 -12.59 -13.54 18.17
C PRO A 232 -13.76 -12.57 17.93
N ASP A 233 -14.00 -11.64 18.85
CA ASP A 233 -14.99 -10.57 18.71
C ASP A 233 -14.69 -9.66 17.50
N LEU A 234 -13.46 -9.21 17.37
CA LEU A 234 -13.04 -8.36 16.23
C LEU A 234 -13.04 -9.13 14.91
N ARG A 235 -12.62 -10.39 14.92
CA ARG A 235 -12.68 -11.24 13.72
C ARG A 235 -14.12 -11.46 13.27
N THR A 236 -15.04 -11.70 14.18
CA THR A 236 -16.46 -11.85 13.87
C THR A 236 -17.04 -10.55 13.29
N LEU A 237 -16.63 -9.39 13.81
CA LEU A 237 -17.09 -8.08 13.34
C LEU A 237 -16.81 -7.86 11.86
N VAL A 238 -15.62 -8.25 11.38
CA VAL A 238 -15.19 -8.03 9.98
C VAL A 238 -15.37 -9.25 9.08
N ALA A 239 -15.77 -10.40 9.63
CA ALA A 239 -15.93 -11.65 8.88
C ALA A 239 -16.78 -11.52 7.58
N PRO A 240 -17.86 -10.71 7.54
CA PRO A 240 -18.65 -10.55 6.32
C PRO A 240 -17.89 -9.91 5.14
N PHE A 241 -16.74 -9.26 5.41
CA PHE A 241 -15.97 -8.51 4.41
C PHE A 241 -14.66 -9.21 4.02
N VAL A 242 -14.34 -10.34 4.64
CA VAL A 242 -13.14 -11.11 4.33
C VAL A 242 -13.30 -11.82 2.99
N VAL A 243 -12.33 -11.61 2.09
CA VAL A 243 -12.22 -12.33 0.81
C VAL A 243 -10.98 -13.23 0.90
N PRO A 244 -11.13 -14.53 1.19
CA PRO A 244 -10.00 -15.42 1.48
C PRO A 244 -9.30 -15.93 0.22
N GLU A 245 -8.97 -15.02 -0.70
CA GLU A 245 -8.32 -15.33 -1.96
C GLU A 245 -7.03 -14.51 -2.12
N PRO A 246 -5.94 -15.12 -2.65
CA PRO A 246 -4.73 -14.38 -2.96
C PRO A 246 -4.98 -13.31 -4.02
N LEU A 247 -4.40 -12.13 -3.85
CA LEU A 247 -4.52 -11.05 -4.83
C LEU A 247 -3.76 -11.38 -6.13
N TRP A 248 -2.58 -12.01 -6.01
CA TRP A 248 -1.70 -12.35 -7.12
C TRP A 248 -1.73 -13.86 -7.45
N ASN A 249 -2.88 -14.33 -7.87
CA ASN A 249 -3.06 -15.73 -8.30
C ASN A 249 -2.66 -15.88 -9.79
N VAL A 250 -1.42 -15.49 -10.15
CA VAL A 250 -0.93 -15.40 -11.54
C VAL A 250 0.09 -16.46 -11.92
N LEU A 251 0.45 -17.38 -11.00
CA LEU A 251 1.45 -18.45 -11.20
C LEU A 251 0.86 -19.81 -10.88
#